data_b9428470423de84db3a93a27db91bc75
#
_entry.id   b9428470423de84db3a93a27db91bc75
#
_cell.length_a   1.000
_cell.length_b   1.000
_cell.length_c   1.000
_cell.angle_alpha   90.00
_cell.angle_beta   90.00
_cell.angle_gamma   90.00
#
_symmetry.space_group_name_H-M   'P 1'
#
loop_
_entity.id
_entity.type
_entity.pdbx_description
1 polymer ?
#
loop_
_entity_poly.entity_id
_entity_poly.type
_entity_poly.pdbx_seq_one_letter_code
_entity_poly.pdbx_strand_id
1 'polypeptide(L)'
;MATQLSSLKITNVTRQIKTDTNEFRRTKLVKKLEEQISLATAQKNGELFAVKRLKHVKDEVSGTTSQIEVSKRINAWYWTDNNKTYLQIKYGTKVLCLQGKDKNTIECASRDDLIKTLFLVRTIVTNGELDSVIEAASVKVRERFGK
;
A
#
# COMPACT_ATOMS: atom_id res chain seq x y z
N MET A 1 55.43 -9.92 14.79
CA MET A 1 54.73 -10.68 13.75
C MET A 1 53.56 -9.91 13.21
N ALA A 2 53.50 -9.72 11.89
CA ALA A 2 52.34 -9.17 11.27
C ALA A 2 51.16 -10.14 11.38
N THR A 3 50.09 -9.76 12.00
CA THR A 3 48.85 -10.55 12.04
C THR A 3 48.15 -10.50 10.69
N GLN A 4 47.37 -11.51 10.35
CA GLN A 4 46.60 -11.51 9.11
C GLN A 4 45.63 -10.33 9.07
N LEU A 5 45.19 -9.86 10.22
CA LEU A 5 44.34 -8.69 10.35
C LEU A 5 44.99 -7.43 9.75
N SER A 6 46.32 -7.29 9.90
CA SER A 6 47.03 -6.12 9.38
C SER A 6 47.11 -6.08 7.85
N SER A 7 46.84 -7.19 7.17
CA SER A 7 46.77 -7.24 5.72
C SER A 7 45.45 -6.71 5.16
N LEU A 8 44.44 -6.51 6.02
CA LEU A 8 43.15 -6.02 5.64
C LEU A 8 43.07 -4.49 5.76
N LYS A 9 42.53 -3.85 4.78
CA LYS A 9 42.25 -2.41 4.85
C LYS A 9 40.92 -2.19 5.57
N ILE A 10 40.99 -1.92 6.86
CA ILE A 10 39.80 -1.74 7.70
C ILE A 10 39.46 -0.26 7.78
N THR A 11 38.22 0.06 7.49
CA THR A 11 37.73 1.43 7.52
C THR A 11 36.51 1.52 8.45
N ASN A 12 36.12 2.77 8.77
CA ASN A 12 34.93 3.02 9.58
C ASN A 12 33.72 3.47 8.73
N VAL A 13 33.73 3.13 7.45
CA VAL A 13 32.64 3.49 6.56
C VAL A 13 31.38 2.71 6.90
N THR A 14 30.30 3.41 7.09
CA THR A 14 28.98 2.83 7.36
C THR A 14 28.22 2.65 6.05
N ARG A 15 27.57 1.49 5.92
CA ARG A 15 26.73 1.23 4.75
C ARG A 15 25.58 2.22 4.73
N GLN A 16 25.48 3.00 3.67
CA GLN A 16 24.36 3.90 3.46
C GLN A 16 23.33 3.22 2.57
N ILE A 17 22.12 3.10 3.09
CA ILE A 17 21.00 2.57 2.33
C ILE A 17 20.30 3.78 1.70
N LYS A 18 20.54 3.97 0.40
CA LYS A 18 19.83 5.00 -0.36
C LYS A 18 18.48 4.42 -0.75
N THR A 19 17.45 4.84 -0.03
CA THR A 19 16.08 4.47 -0.36
C THR A 19 15.44 5.63 -1.11
N ASP A 20 14.96 5.39 -2.33
CA ASP A 20 14.16 6.37 -3.04
C ASP A 20 12.78 6.39 -2.36
N THR A 21 12.50 7.46 -1.65
CA THR A 21 11.27 7.64 -0.89
C THR A 21 10.04 7.62 -1.80
N ASN A 22 10.15 8.23 -2.99
CA ASN A 22 9.05 8.25 -3.95
C ASN A 22 8.77 6.85 -4.49
N GLU A 23 9.81 6.10 -4.83
CA GLU A 23 9.67 4.72 -5.30
C GLU A 23 9.03 3.83 -4.23
N PHE A 24 9.44 3.97 -2.98
CA PHE A 24 8.86 3.24 -1.86
C PHE A 24 7.37 3.55 -1.70
N ARG A 25 7.00 4.82 -1.78
CA ARG A 25 5.60 5.25 -1.70
C ARG A 25 4.77 4.72 -2.85
N ARG A 26 5.32 4.74 -4.07
CA ARG A 26 4.67 4.18 -5.27
C ARG A 26 4.41 2.68 -5.08
N THR A 27 5.41 1.94 -4.66
CA THR A 27 5.32 0.49 -4.44
C THR A 27 4.26 0.16 -3.40
N LYS A 28 4.24 0.90 -2.30
CA LYS A 28 3.26 0.73 -1.24
C LYS A 28 1.84 0.95 -1.74
N LEU A 29 1.62 2.02 -2.51
CA LEU A 29 0.30 2.33 -3.05
C LEU A 29 -0.11 1.35 -4.14
N VAL A 30 0.80 0.95 -5.02
CA VAL A 30 0.54 -0.04 -6.06
C VAL A 30 0.10 -1.37 -5.46
N LYS A 31 0.74 -1.80 -4.38
CA LYS A 31 0.35 -3.02 -3.68
C LYS A 31 -1.10 -2.93 -3.17
N LYS A 32 -1.49 -1.79 -2.62
CA LYS A 32 -2.85 -1.57 -2.15
C LYS A 32 -3.84 -1.51 -3.31
N LEU A 33 -3.46 -0.91 -4.43
CA LEU A 33 -4.29 -0.88 -5.64
C LEU A 33 -4.51 -2.30 -6.19
N GLU A 34 -3.49 -3.13 -6.18
CA GLU A 34 -3.61 -4.53 -6.61
C GLU A 34 -4.56 -5.32 -5.71
N GLU A 35 -4.54 -5.06 -4.40
CA GLU A 35 -5.50 -5.63 -3.46
C GLU A 35 -6.94 -5.22 -3.82
N GLN A 36 -7.15 -3.95 -4.15
CA GLN A 36 -8.46 -3.44 -4.55
C GLN A 36 -8.93 -4.04 -5.88
N ILE A 37 -8.02 -4.21 -6.83
CA ILE A 37 -8.32 -4.86 -8.11
C ILE A 37 -8.77 -6.31 -7.88
N SER A 38 -8.06 -7.03 -7.03
CA SER A 38 -8.40 -8.42 -6.69
C SER A 38 -9.75 -8.51 -5.98
N LEU A 39 -10.01 -7.58 -5.06
CA LEU A 39 -11.28 -7.52 -4.34
C LEU A 39 -12.44 -7.24 -5.30
N ALA A 40 -12.30 -6.24 -6.18
CA ALA A 40 -13.32 -5.89 -7.15
C ALA A 40 -13.61 -7.03 -8.13
N THR A 41 -12.56 -7.72 -8.60
CA THR A 41 -12.67 -8.86 -9.50
C THR A 41 -13.38 -10.02 -8.81
N ALA A 42 -13.01 -10.31 -7.55
CA ALA A 42 -13.65 -11.37 -6.78
C ALA A 42 -15.14 -11.08 -6.55
N GLN A 43 -15.48 -9.85 -6.21
CA GLN A 43 -16.87 -9.44 -6.01
C GLN A 43 -17.68 -9.53 -7.31
N LYS A 44 -17.08 -9.19 -8.45
CA LYS A 44 -17.72 -9.34 -9.75
C LYS A 44 -18.06 -10.80 -10.05
N ASN A 45 -17.17 -11.71 -9.66
CA ASN A 45 -17.33 -13.15 -9.87
C ASN A 45 -18.13 -13.82 -8.77
N GLY A 46 -18.56 -13.09 -7.74
CA GLY A 46 -19.28 -13.64 -6.59
C GLY A 46 -18.40 -14.41 -5.62
N GLU A 47 -17.10 -14.20 -5.67
CA GLU A 47 -16.12 -14.85 -4.81
C GLU A 47 -15.75 -13.97 -3.61
N LEU A 48 -15.27 -14.61 -2.54
CA LEU A 48 -14.73 -13.91 -1.39
C LEU A 48 -13.22 -13.73 -1.57
N PHE A 49 -12.74 -12.53 -1.26
CA PHE A 49 -11.33 -12.22 -1.29
C PHE A 49 -10.85 -11.73 0.08
N ALA A 50 -9.77 -12.32 0.57
CA ALA A 50 -9.10 -11.89 1.79
C ALA A 50 -7.61 -12.12 1.64
N VAL A 51 -6.81 -11.20 2.17
CA VAL A 51 -5.35 -11.34 2.20
C VAL A 51 -4.98 -12.25 3.37
N LYS A 52 -4.14 -13.24 3.09
CA LYS A 52 -3.61 -14.12 4.12
C LYS A 52 -2.41 -13.47 4.78
N ARG A 53 -2.41 -13.48 6.09
CA ARG A 53 -1.38 -12.85 6.91
C ARG A 53 -0.92 -13.83 7.97
N LEU A 54 0.40 -13.91 8.17
CA LEU A 54 0.97 -14.72 9.25
C LEU A 54 0.91 -13.93 10.55
N LYS A 55 0.36 -14.55 11.58
CA LYS A 55 0.28 -13.98 12.92
C LYS A 55 1.03 -14.87 13.89
N HIS A 56 1.85 -14.25 14.74
CA HIS A 56 2.54 -14.96 15.82
C HIS A 56 1.59 -15.12 16.99
N VAL A 57 1.40 -16.37 17.41
CA VAL A 57 0.58 -16.69 18.58
C VAL A 57 1.45 -17.40 19.59
N LYS A 58 1.45 -16.88 20.81
CA LYS A 58 2.16 -17.49 21.93
C LYS A 58 1.23 -18.49 22.62
N ASP A 59 1.72 -19.72 22.78
CA ASP A 59 1.02 -20.73 23.54
C ASP A 59 1.28 -20.48 25.04
N GLU A 60 0.24 -20.23 25.80
CA GLU A 60 0.35 -19.95 27.24
C GLU A 60 0.80 -21.16 28.05
N VAL A 61 0.51 -22.38 27.57
CA VAL A 61 0.86 -23.62 28.27
C VAL A 61 2.31 -23.99 28.05
N SER A 62 2.78 -23.96 26.81
CA SER A 62 4.15 -24.37 26.46
C SER A 62 5.13 -23.21 26.40
N GLY A 63 4.65 -21.97 26.31
CA GLY A 63 5.48 -20.79 26.15
C GLY A 63 6.09 -20.63 24.75
N THR A 64 5.78 -21.53 23.84
CA THR A 64 6.29 -21.49 22.47
C THR A 64 5.47 -20.53 21.62
N THR A 65 6.13 -19.90 20.64
CA THR A 65 5.50 -19.03 19.67
C THR A 65 5.36 -19.77 18.35
N SER A 66 4.14 -19.83 17.84
CA SER A 66 3.86 -20.43 16.54
C SER A 66 3.32 -19.40 15.58
N GLN A 67 3.46 -19.66 14.28
CA GLN A 67 2.86 -18.81 13.23
C GLN A 67 1.61 -19.49 12.73
N ILE A 68 0.50 -18.74 12.74
CA ILE A 68 -0.76 -19.19 12.16
C ILE A 68 -1.14 -18.27 11.02
N GLU A 69 -1.79 -18.84 10.02
CA GLU A 69 -2.29 -18.08 8.88
C GLU A 69 -3.68 -17.52 9.23
N VAL A 70 -3.81 -16.19 9.14
CA VAL A 70 -5.05 -15.47 9.44
C VAL A 70 -5.51 -14.74 8.18
N SER A 71 -6.79 -14.80 7.88
CA SER A 71 -7.38 -14.04 6.78
C SER A 71 -7.66 -12.61 7.24
N LYS A 72 -7.14 -11.64 6.48
CA LYS A 72 -7.40 -10.22 6.73
C LYS A 72 -8.41 -9.72 5.71
N ARG A 73 -9.55 -9.22 6.19
CA ARG A 73 -10.55 -8.59 5.33
C ARG A 73 -10.04 -7.24 4.84
N ILE A 74 -10.20 -6.99 3.54
CA ILE A 74 -9.80 -5.73 2.92
C ILE A 74 -11.03 -4.83 2.83
N ASN A 75 -10.88 -3.57 3.27
CA ASN A 75 -11.92 -2.56 3.12
C ASN A 75 -11.92 -2.04 1.70
N ALA A 76 -13.09 -2.04 1.06
CA ALA A 76 -13.24 -1.52 -0.30
C ALA A 76 -13.09 -0.01 -0.32
N TRP A 77 -12.35 0.50 -1.31
CA TRP A 77 -12.20 1.93 -1.55
C TRP A 77 -13.30 2.49 -2.44
N TYR A 78 -14.23 1.67 -2.85
CA TYR A 78 -15.31 2.02 -3.77
C TYR A 78 -16.66 1.68 -3.17
N TRP A 79 -17.69 2.35 -3.66
CA TRP A 79 -19.08 2.09 -3.28
C TRP A 79 -19.99 2.39 -4.46
N THR A 80 -21.23 1.90 -4.39
CA THR A 80 -22.23 2.12 -5.43
C THR A 80 -23.36 2.98 -4.86
N ASP A 81 -23.74 4.01 -5.59
CA ASP A 81 -24.83 4.90 -5.24
C ASP A 81 -25.53 5.35 -6.53
N ASN A 82 -26.87 5.28 -6.57
CA ASN A 82 -27.67 5.69 -7.73
C ASN A 82 -27.20 5.04 -9.04
N ASN A 83 -26.89 3.75 -9.00
CA ASN A 83 -26.42 2.94 -10.15
C ASN A 83 -25.06 3.37 -10.69
N LYS A 84 -24.32 4.19 -9.95
CA LYS A 84 -22.96 4.60 -10.29
C LYS A 84 -21.99 4.13 -9.23
N THR A 85 -20.79 3.76 -9.65
CA THR A 85 -19.73 3.35 -8.76
C THR A 85 -18.74 4.48 -8.56
N TYR A 86 -18.38 4.76 -7.30
CA TYR A 86 -17.43 5.80 -6.93
C TYR A 86 -16.21 5.17 -6.29
N LEU A 87 -15.05 5.71 -6.63
CA LEU A 87 -13.75 5.22 -6.14
C LEU A 87 -12.95 6.35 -5.52
N GLN A 88 -12.41 6.10 -4.33
CA GLN A 88 -11.44 7.00 -3.69
C GLN A 88 -10.13 6.27 -3.52
N ILE A 89 -9.04 6.92 -3.93
CA ILE A 89 -7.69 6.37 -3.77
C ILE A 89 -7.14 6.84 -2.44
N LYS A 90 -6.69 5.91 -1.61
CA LYS A 90 -6.17 6.21 -0.28
C LYS A 90 -4.69 5.90 -0.17
N TYR A 91 -3.95 6.76 0.53
CA TYR A 91 -2.61 6.49 0.99
C TYR A 91 -2.64 6.42 2.52
N GLY A 92 -2.45 5.22 3.06
CA GLY A 92 -2.71 4.98 4.47
C GLY A 92 -4.19 5.19 4.79
N THR A 93 -4.48 6.11 5.69
CA THR A 93 -5.86 6.48 6.07
C THR A 93 -6.37 7.72 5.34
N LYS A 94 -5.52 8.35 4.53
CA LYS A 94 -5.83 9.63 3.89
C LYS A 94 -6.29 9.44 2.46
N VAL A 95 -7.43 10.04 2.11
CA VAL A 95 -7.94 10.06 0.74
C VAL A 95 -7.13 11.05 -0.08
N LEU A 96 -6.66 10.63 -1.26
CA LEU A 96 -5.87 11.49 -2.15
C LEU A 96 -6.78 12.41 -2.94
N CYS A 97 -6.41 13.70 -2.99
CA CYS A 97 -7.07 14.68 -3.82
C CYS A 97 -6.39 14.69 -5.21
N LEU A 98 -7.03 14.06 -6.18
CA LEU A 98 -6.43 13.83 -7.50
C LEU A 98 -6.41 15.09 -8.38
N GLN A 99 -7.42 15.94 -8.25
CA GLN A 99 -7.52 17.16 -9.03
C GLN A 99 -7.98 18.32 -8.13
N GLY A 100 -7.09 18.82 -7.27
CA GLY A 100 -7.42 19.90 -6.35
C GLY A 100 -8.05 19.40 -5.06
N LYS A 101 -8.44 20.32 -4.20
CA LYS A 101 -8.85 20.01 -2.82
C LYS A 101 -10.16 19.24 -2.73
N ASP A 102 -11.08 19.45 -3.65
CA ASP A 102 -12.43 18.89 -3.58
C ASP A 102 -12.66 17.69 -4.49
N LYS A 103 -11.68 17.39 -5.36
CA LYS A 103 -11.83 16.32 -6.36
C LYS A 103 -11.04 15.08 -5.95
N ASN A 104 -11.60 14.36 -5.00
CA ASN A 104 -11.00 13.15 -4.44
C ASN A 104 -11.74 11.87 -4.81
N THR A 105 -12.79 11.95 -5.61
CA THR A 105 -13.62 10.79 -5.96
C THR A 105 -13.69 10.62 -7.47
N ILE A 106 -13.49 9.38 -7.93
CA ILE A 106 -13.58 9.02 -9.34
C ILE A 106 -14.93 8.36 -9.57
N GLU A 107 -15.68 8.85 -10.56
CA GLU A 107 -16.97 8.27 -10.95
C GLU A 107 -16.74 7.22 -12.02
N CYS A 108 -17.29 6.02 -11.82
CA CYS A 108 -17.24 4.91 -12.75
C CYS A 108 -18.66 4.50 -13.13
N ALA A 109 -18.89 4.22 -14.43
CA ALA A 109 -20.23 3.87 -14.91
C ALA A 109 -20.67 2.48 -14.46
N SER A 110 -19.70 1.54 -14.33
CA SER A 110 -19.99 0.15 -13.97
C SER A 110 -18.82 -0.45 -13.20
N ARG A 111 -18.97 -1.71 -12.74
CA ARG A 111 -17.86 -2.43 -12.07
C ARG A 111 -16.72 -2.73 -13.02
N ASP A 112 -17.00 -2.99 -14.30
CA ASP A 112 -15.96 -3.18 -15.29
C ASP A 112 -15.15 -1.91 -15.49
N ASP A 113 -15.79 -0.76 -15.51
CA ASP A 113 -15.13 0.54 -15.57
C ASP A 113 -14.32 0.80 -14.31
N LEU A 114 -14.80 0.38 -13.14
CA LEU A 114 -14.07 0.47 -11.88
C LEU A 114 -12.75 -0.30 -11.97
N ILE A 115 -12.79 -1.53 -12.45
CA ILE A 115 -11.59 -2.37 -12.58
C ILE A 115 -10.61 -1.74 -13.56
N LYS A 116 -11.09 -1.24 -14.70
CA LYS A 116 -10.27 -0.53 -15.69
C LYS A 116 -9.64 0.72 -15.10
N THR A 117 -10.41 1.47 -14.30
CA THR A 117 -9.94 2.69 -13.62
C THR A 117 -8.85 2.35 -12.61
N LEU A 118 -9.00 1.27 -11.85
CA LEU A 118 -7.98 0.81 -10.91
C LEU A 118 -6.68 0.46 -11.59
N PHE A 119 -6.74 -0.24 -12.73
CA PHE A 119 -5.55 -0.53 -13.54
C PHE A 119 -4.89 0.74 -14.07
N LEU A 120 -5.70 1.70 -14.53
CA LEU A 120 -5.20 2.98 -15.03
C LEU A 120 -4.51 3.77 -13.92
N VAL A 121 -5.13 3.84 -12.73
CA VAL A 121 -4.53 4.53 -11.58
C VAL A 121 -3.21 3.86 -11.19
N ARG A 122 -3.15 2.54 -11.23
CA ARG A 122 -1.90 1.81 -10.97
C ARG A 122 -0.79 2.25 -11.93
N THR A 123 -1.11 2.38 -13.21
CA THR A 123 -0.17 2.86 -14.23
C THR A 123 0.25 4.31 -13.95
N ILE A 124 -0.70 5.18 -13.60
CA ILE A 124 -0.44 6.58 -13.27
C ILE A 124 0.51 6.70 -12.08
N VAL A 125 0.30 5.91 -11.04
CA VAL A 125 1.16 5.89 -9.85
C VAL A 125 2.56 5.40 -10.21
N THR A 126 2.65 4.34 -11.00
CA THR A 126 3.93 3.77 -11.45
C THR A 126 4.74 4.77 -12.26
N ASN A 127 4.07 5.59 -13.08
CA ASN A 127 4.72 6.63 -13.89
C ASN A 127 5.12 7.87 -13.06
N GLY A 128 4.71 7.95 -11.80
CA GLY A 128 5.08 9.05 -10.92
C GLY A 128 4.21 10.29 -11.02
N GLU A 129 3.10 10.25 -11.74
CA GLU A 129 2.22 11.41 -11.93
C GLU A 129 1.52 11.86 -10.63
N LEU A 130 1.39 10.97 -9.64
CA LEU A 130 0.77 11.27 -8.36
C LEU A 130 1.77 11.50 -7.22
N ASP A 131 3.07 11.56 -7.49
CA ASP A 131 4.11 11.68 -6.46
C ASP A 131 3.89 12.87 -5.53
N SER A 132 3.54 14.04 -6.07
CA SER A 132 3.28 15.24 -5.26
C SER A 132 2.06 15.08 -4.37
N VAL A 133 1.02 14.45 -4.86
CA VAL A 133 -0.21 14.18 -4.11
C VAL A 133 0.07 13.18 -2.98
N ILE A 134 0.82 12.14 -3.27
CA ILE A 134 1.21 11.11 -2.31
C ILE A 134 2.11 11.71 -1.23
N GLU A 135 3.06 12.55 -1.61
CA GLU A 135 3.95 13.23 -0.66
C GLU A 135 3.15 14.11 0.30
N ALA A 136 2.22 14.91 -0.22
CA ALA A 136 1.37 15.77 0.61
C ALA A 136 0.53 14.94 1.59
N ALA A 137 -0.02 13.82 1.16
CA ALA A 137 -0.77 12.91 2.03
C ALA A 137 0.13 12.28 3.09
N SER A 138 1.34 11.88 2.72
CA SER A 138 2.33 11.30 3.63
C SER A 138 2.73 12.27 4.74
N VAL A 139 2.92 13.55 4.40
CA VAL A 139 3.24 14.60 5.38
C VAL A 139 2.09 14.76 6.37
N LYS A 140 0.85 14.82 5.89
CA LYS A 140 -0.33 14.96 6.76
C LYS A 140 -0.49 13.78 7.71
N VAL A 141 -0.23 12.56 7.24
CA VAL A 141 -0.28 11.36 8.09
C VAL A 141 0.80 11.44 9.19
N ARG A 142 2.00 11.88 8.84
CA ARG A 142 3.11 12.05 9.79
C ARG A 142 2.79 13.09 10.85
N GLU A 143 2.22 14.21 10.47
CA GLU A 143 1.82 15.27 11.40
C GLU A 143 0.80 14.76 12.42
N ARG A 144 -0.11 13.88 11.98
CA ARG A 144 -1.11 13.29 12.87
C ARG A 144 -0.48 12.39 13.94
N PHE A 145 0.59 11.66 13.60
CA PHE A 145 1.25 10.75 14.53
C PHE A 145 2.49 11.34 15.22
N GLY A 146 2.99 12.48 14.74
CA GLY A 146 4.24 13.06 15.18
C GLY A 146 4.17 14.01 16.37
N LYS A 147 3.08 14.03 17.10
CA LYS A 147 2.96 14.88 18.30
C LYS A 147 3.29 14.10 19.55
#